data_b9628da70dffa8d932acd3b88bf466c9
#
_entry.id   b9628da70dffa8d932acd3b88bf466c9
#
_cell.length_a   1.000
_cell.length_b   1.000
_cell.length_c   1.000
_cell.angle_alpha   90.00
_cell.angle_beta   90.00
_cell.angle_gamma   90.00
#
_symmetry.space_group_name_H-M   'P 1'
#
loop_
_entity.id
_entity.type
_entity.pdbx_description
1 polymer ?
#
loop_
_entity_poly.entity_id
_entity_poly.type
_entity_poly.pdbx_seq_one_letter_code
_entity_poly.pdbx_strand_id
1 'polypeptide(L)'
;MKRALFALTTAAACASPAMADLALATSKNCMACHAIDKKVVGPAYKDVAAKYAGQKDAADKLATKIIKGGAGVWGPVPMPPNTQVKEAEAKKLAAWVLGLK
;
A
#
# COMPACT_ATOMS: atom_id res chain seq x y z
N MET A 1 -43.13 35.07 3.31
CA MET A 1 -42.91 33.67 2.85
C MET A 1 -41.44 33.36 2.99
N LYS A 2 -41.11 32.54 3.96
CA LYS A 2 -39.73 32.10 4.17
C LYS A 2 -39.46 30.87 3.32
N ARG A 3 -38.66 31.03 2.28
CA ARG A 3 -38.17 29.90 1.53
C ARG A 3 -37.00 29.28 2.32
N ALA A 4 -37.23 28.12 2.90
CA ALA A 4 -36.14 27.34 3.51
C ALA A 4 -35.28 26.77 2.36
N LEU A 5 -34.09 27.30 2.20
CA LEU A 5 -33.06 26.69 1.36
C LEU A 5 -32.50 25.49 2.11
N PHE A 6 -32.95 24.30 1.75
CA PHE A 6 -32.26 23.08 2.11
C PHE A 6 -30.99 23.00 1.28
N ALA A 7 -29.87 23.39 1.87
CA ALA A 7 -28.58 23.04 1.31
C ALA A 7 -28.41 21.52 1.45
N LEU A 8 -28.61 20.77 0.37
CA LEU A 8 -28.19 19.38 0.29
C LEU A 8 -26.65 19.40 0.27
N THR A 9 -26.03 19.25 1.42
CA THR A 9 -24.62 18.87 1.49
C THR A 9 -24.55 17.39 1.14
N THR A 10 -24.32 17.08 -0.12
CA THR A 10 -23.87 15.76 -0.51
C THR A 10 -22.48 15.56 0.08
N ALA A 11 -22.41 14.91 1.23
CA ALA A 11 -21.16 14.37 1.72
C ALA A 11 -20.74 13.27 0.73
N ALA A 12 -19.84 13.60 -0.18
CA ALA A 12 -19.17 12.57 -0.98
C ALA A 12 -18.38 11.70 0.02
N ALA A 13 -18.82 10.45 0.19
CA ALA A 13 -18.09 9.46 0.93
C ALA A 13 -16.83 9.11 0.11
N CYS A 14 -15.80 9.95 0.19
CA CYS A 14 -14.48 9.60 -0.31
C CYS A 14 -13.89 8.57 0.63
N ALA A 15 -13.65 7.33 0.14
CA ALA A 15 -12.80 6.40 0.83
C ALA A 15 -11.48 7.12 1.17
N SER A 16 -10.98 6.99 2.41
CA SER A 16 -9.69 7.56 2.76
C SER A 16 -8.61 6.98 1.85
N PRO A 17 -7.53 7.72 1.52
CA PRO A 17 -6.43 7.18 0.71
C PRO A 17 -5.90 5.85 1.23
N ALA A 18 -5.84 5.65 2.55
CA ALA A 18 -5.42 4.40 3.16
C ALA A 18 -6.32 3.22 2.79
N MET A 19 -7.65 3.43 2.75
CA MET A 19 -8.61 2.38 2.35
C MET A 19 -8.53 2.08 0.85
N ALA A 20 -8.34 3.10 0.01
CA ALA A 20 -8.18 2.93 -1.42
C ALA A 20 -6.90 2.13 -1.75
N ASP A 21 -5.81 2.37 -1.02
CA ASP A 21 -4.54 1.67 -1.21
C ASP A 21 -4.60 0.23 -0.68
N LEU A 22 -5.31 -0.03 0.41
CA LEU A 22 -5.58 -1.39 0.87
C LEU A 22 -6.40 -2.17 -0.16
N ALA A 23 -7.41 -1.54 -0.76
CA ALA A 23 -8.20 -2.15 -1.82
C ALA A 23 -7.35 -2.48 -3.05
N LEU A 24 -6.44 -1.59 -3.43
CA LEU A 24 -5.48 -1.83 -4.51
C LEU A 24 -4.57 -3.00 -4.19
N ALA A 25 -3.98 -3.03 -3.01
CA ALA A 25 -3.13 -4.14 -2.57
C ALA A 25 -3.88 -5.47 -2.59
N THR A 26 -5.11 -5.49 -2.13
CA THR A 26 -5.97 -6.67 -2.14
C THR A 26 -6.26 -7.13 -3.57
N SER A 27 -6.58 -6.21 -4.47
CA SER A 27 -6.86 -6.52 -5.87
C SER A 27 -5.65 -7.06 -6.62
N LYS A 28 -4.45 -6.73 -6.19
CA LYS A 28 -3.19 -7.20 -6.78
C LYS A 28 -2.60 -8.43 -6.07
N ASN A 29 -3.35 -9.06 -5.18
CA ASN A 29 -2.97 -10.26 -4.43
C ASN A 29 -1.84 -10.08 -3.41
N CYS A 30 -1.50 -8.87 -3.05
CA CYS A 30 -0.47 -8.59 -2.06
C CYS A 30 -0.81 -9.19 -0.70
N MET A 31 -2.09 -9.16 -0.33
CA MET A 31 -2.57 -9.63 0.97
C MET A 31 -2.63 -11.14 1.09
N ALA A 32 -2.33 -11.89 0.05
CA ALA A 32 -2.12 -13.33 0.14
C ALA A 32 -0.85 -13.69 0.93
N CYS A 33 0.16 -12.83 0.89
CA CYS A 33 1.46 -13.04 1.52
C CYS A 33 1.80 -12.00 2.59
N HIS A 34 1.12 -10.88 2.62
CA HIS A 34 1.35 -9.79 3.57
C HIS A 34 0.12 -9.48 4.40
N ALA A 35 0.36 -8.96 5.59
CA ALA A 35 -0.64 -8.29 6.41
C ALA A 35 -0.08 -6.95 6.88
N ILE A 36 -0.95 -6.08 7.39
CA ILE A 36 -0.53 -4.75 7.84
C ILE A 36 0.35 -4.85 9.09
N ASP A 37 -0.05 -5.67 10.05
CA ASP A 37 0.53 -5.68 11.40
C ASP A 37 1.09 -7.03 11.86
N LYS A 38 1.15 -8.01 10.99
CA LYS A 38 1.73 -9.32 11.30
C LYS A 38 2.42 -9.96 10.10
N LYS A 39 3.41 -10.80 10.38
CA LYS A 39 4.05 -11.64 9.36
C LYS A 39 3.09 -12.74 8.92
N VAL A 40 2.99 -12.96 7.62
CA VAL A 40 2.32 -14.14 7.03
C VAL A 40 3.37 -14.95 6.29
N VAL A 41 3.44 -14.87 4.97
CA VAL A 41 4.57 -15.39 4.17
C VAL A 41 5.65 -14.30 4.08
N GLY A 42 5.26 -13.09 3.73
CA GLY A 42 6.12 -11.92 3.74
C GLY A 42 6.02 -11.13 5.04
N PRO A 43 6.87 -10.10 5.20
CA PRO A 43 6.87 -9.27 6.39
C PRO A 43 5.59 -8.46 6.54
N ALA A 44 5.25 -8.11 7.79
CA ALA A 44 4.21 -7.12 8.04
C ALA A 44 4.55 -5.78 7.39
N TYR A 45 3.57 -5.10 6.83
CA TYR A 45 3.81 -3.79 6.19
C TYR A 45 4.31 -2.74 7.18
N LYS A 46 3.87 -2.79 8.44
CA LYS A 46 4.40 -1.90 9.49
C LYS A 46 5.88 -2.13 9.76
N ASP A 47 6.35 -3.36 9.68
CA ASP A 47 7.77 -3.69 9.82
C ASP A 47 8.58 -3.19 8.62
N VAL A 48 8.01 -3.28 7.42
CA VAL A 48 8.62 -2.69 6.23
C VAL A 48 8.75 -1.18 6.39
N ALA A 49 7.69 -0.51 6.81
CA ALA A 49 7.71 0.93 7.07
C ALA A 49 8.79 1.32 8.10
N ALA A 50 8.90 0.57 9.18
CA ALA A 50 9.90 0.81 10.22
C ALA A 50 11.33 0.62 9.70
N LYS A 51 11.58 -0.44 8.91
CA LYS A 51 12.90 -0.72 8.34
C LYS A 51 13.39 0.38 7.40
N TYR A 52 12.50 0.94 6.61
CA TYR A 52 12.85 1.94 5.60
C TYR A 52 12.59 3.38 6.05
N ALA A 53 12.20 3.60 7.31
CA ALA A 53 11.96 4.93 7.84
C ALA A 53 13.18 5.84 7.67
N GLY A 54 12.97 7.05 7.17
CA GLY A 54 14.03 8.04 6.96
C GLY A 54 14.88 7.85 5.70
N GLN A 55 14.66 6.79 4.92
CA GLN A 55 15.37 6.60 3.66
C GLN A 55 14.64 7.34 2.53
N LYS A 56 15.33 8.28 1.88
CA LYS A 56 14.73 9.14 0.84
C LYS A 56 14.30 8.38 -0.41
N ASP A 57 14.98 7.30 -0.74
CA ASP A 57 14.75 6.50 -1.95
C ASP A 57 13.92 5.24 -1.67
N ALA A 58 13.39 5.10 -0.48
CA ALA A 58 12.66 3.91 -0.06
C ALA A 58 11.44 3.61 -0.95
N ALA A 59 10.67 4.64 -1.31
CA ALA A 59 9.49 4.44 -2.16
C ALA A 59 9.86 3.85 -3.54
N ASP A 60 10.91 4.36 -4.17
CA ASP A 60 11.38 3.86 -5.47
C ASP A 60 11.96 2.45 -5.35
N LYS A 61 12.72 2.17 -4.30
CA LYS A 61 13.25 0.83 -4.03
C LYS A 61 12.14 -0.18 -3.82
N LEU A 62 11.14 0.15 -3.02
CA LEU A 62 10.02 -0.74 -2.76
C LEU A 62 9.14 -0.92 -3.99
N ALA A 63 8.91 0.11 -4.78
CA ALA A 63 8.18 0.00 -6.04
C ALA A 63 8.88 -0.98 -7.00
N THR A 64 10.19 -0.89 -7.13
CA THR A 64 11.00 -1.82 -7.92
C THR A 64 10.88 -3.25 -7.36
N LYS A 65 10.94 -3.40 -6.04
CA LYS A 65 10.80 -4.69 -5.38
C LYS A 65 9.42 -5.32 -5.64
N ILE A 66 8.37 -4.54 -5.66
CA ILE A 66 7.01 -5.01 -5.97
C ILE A 66 6.95 -5.57 -7.39
N ILE A 67 7.51 -4.85 -8.35
CA ILE A 67 7.44 -5.25 -9.77
C ILE A 67 8.36 -6.43 -10.07
N LYS A 68 9.61 -6.37 -9.61
CA LYS A 68 10.66 -7.34 -9.96
C LYS A 68 10.80 -8.49 -8.99
N GLY A 69 10.21 -8.36 -7.78
CA GLY A 69 10.40 -9.32 -6.72
C GLY A 69 11.80 -9.26 -6.10
N GLY A 70 12.10 -10.24 -5.29
CA GLY A 70 13.41 -10.36 -4.66
C GLY A 70 13.39 -11.27 -3.45
N ALA A 71 14.59 -11.49 -2.87
CA ALA A 71 14.78 -12.31 -1.69
C ALA A 71 15.95 -11.79 -0.85
N GLY A 72 16.09 -12.30 0.36
CA GLY A 72 17.26 -12.08 1.20
C GLY A 72 17.13 -10.95 2.22
N VAL A 73 16.37 -9.90 1.93
CA VAL A 73 16.19 -8.78 2.87
C VAL A 73 15.41 -9.21 4.12
N TRP A 74 14.40 -10.05 3.93
CA TRP A 74 13.50 -10.54 4.96
C TRP A 74 13.62 -12.05 5.18
N GLY A 75 14.69 -12.66 4.70
CA GLY A 75 14.94 -14.09 4.80
C GLY A 75 14.96 -14.77 3.43
N PRO A 76 14.97 -16.14 3.42
CA PRO A 76 15.19 -16.90 2.19
C PRO A 76 13.96 -17.03 1.30
N VAL A 77 12.76 -16.77 1.81
CA VAL A 77 11.52 -16.90 1.02
C VAL A 77 11.45 -15.75 0.01
N PRO A 78 11.42 -16.04 -1.30
CA PRO A 78 11.39 -15.00 -2.30
C PRO A 78 10.00 -14.37 -2.42
N MET A 79 9.97 -13.06 -2.66
CA MET A 79 8.79 -12.38 -3.15
C MET A 79 8.78 -12.50 -4.67
N PRO A 80 7.73 -13.10 -5.28
CA PRO A 80 7.69 -13.23 -6.72
C PRO A 80 7.47 -11.87 -7.41
N PRO A 81 7.88 -11.73 -8.68
CA PRO A 81 7.56 -10.55 -9.47
C PRO A 81 6.04 -10.38 -9.60
N ASN A 82 5.56 -9.14 -9.47
CA ASN A 82 4.15 -8.82 -9.64
C ASN A 82 3.94 -8.17 -11.02
N THR A 83 3.88 -8.98 -12.06
CA THR A 83 3.74 -8.51 -13.45
C THR A 83 2.39 -7.84 -13.73
N GLN A 84 1.39 -8.07 -12.88
CA GLN A 84 0.07 -7.47 -12.95
C GLN A 84 0.02 -6.04 -12.38
N VAL A 85 1.09 -5.60 -11.72
CA VAL A 85 1.18 -4.27 -11.09
C VAL A 85 1.90 -3.31 -12.04
N LYS A 86 1.25 -2.19 -12.37
CA LYS A 86 1.86 -1.13 -13.16
C LYS A 86 2.81 -0.30 -12.30
N GLU A 87 3.76 0.38 -12.92
CA GLU A 87 4.76 1.19 -12.22
C GLU A 87 4.10 2.27 -11.33
N ALA A 88 3.10 2.98 -11.83
CA ALA A 88 2.37 3.98 -11.05
C ALA A 88 1.65 3.35 -9.85
N GLU A 89 1.10 2.17 -10.00
CA GLU A 89 0.45 1.42 -8.91
C GLU A 89 1.48 0.96 -7.87
N ALA A 90 2.63 0.48 -8.31
CA ALA A 90 3.72 0.07 -7.42
C ALA A 90 4.23 1.24 -6.57
N LYS A 91 4.41 2.41 -7.17
CA LYS A 91 4.80 3.62 -6.44
C LYS A 91 3.75 4.04 -5.42
N LYS A 92 2.49 3.94 -5.76
CA LYS A 92 1.37 4.24 -4.85
C LYS A 92 1.33 3.26 -3.68
N LEU A 93 1.48 1.97 -3.94
CA LEU A 93 1.53 0.94 -2.91
C LEU A 93 2.74 1.12 -1.99
N ALA A 94 3.92 1.41 -2.55
CA ALA A 94 5.12 1.66 -1.77
C ALA A 94 4.96 2.86 -0.83
N ALA A 95 4.42 3.96 -1.32
CA ALA A 95 4.16 5.15 -0.50
C ALA A 95 3.15 4.85 0.62
N TRP A 96 2.12 4.09 0.34
CA TRP A 96 1.14 3.69 1.33
C TRP A 96 1.76 2.82 2.44
N VAL A 97 2.53 1.81 2.07
CA VAL A 97 3.23 0.94 3.03
C VAL A 97 4.14 1.76 3.93
N LEU A 98 4.94 2.66 3.35
CA LEU A 98 5.88 3.51 4.11
C LEU A 98 5.18 4.47 5.07
N GLY A 99 3.93 4.81 4.84
CA GLY A 99 3.14 5.66 5.71
C GLY A 99 2.47 4.92 6.88
N LEU A 100 2.54 3.61 6.94
CA LEU A 100 1.94 2.82 8.03
C LEU A 100 2.77 2.94 9.31
N LYS A 101 2.06 3.03 10.43
CA LYS A 101 2.68 3.16 11.76
C LYS A 101 2.20 2.07 12.73
#